data_f89e4db4406f56dee5905bdeba99fcd8
#
_entry.id   f89e4db4406f56dee5905bdeba99fcd8
#
_cell.length_a   1.000
_cell.length_b   1.000
_cell.length_c   1.000
_cell.angle_alpha   90.00
_cell.angle_beta   90.00
_cell.angle_gamma   90.00
#
_symmetry.space_group_name_H-M   'P 1'
#
loop_
_entity.id
_entity.type
_entity.pdbx_description
1 polymer ?
#
loop_
_entity_poly.entity_id
_entity_poly.type
_entity_poly.pdbx_seq_one_letter_code
_entity_poly.pdbx_strand_id
1 'polypeptide(L)'
;PTAPIYTDEEETEYLYPSGFERDNPVASLKEENRQQENQFMTGSLTARINWSKPFYFTIMLAENREESEENVYWTSRAKESVDNNRKGRADRTSSKYVNRTLDWTNHYDKAWDQHTVKAMIGYSFQRWDHSGMNAGNADFPTDFFTWNNIGTGSYLTDGKATLSSFKNSSKLISVFARFNYSYRDLLMLSASFRREGSSKFGANHKWGNFPALSGGIRLSELPTFQTEWLDDLKFRVGYGVSGRHNFSPYQSLETYAGAGKVMVDGKWIQVFGPSNNPNPDLRWEKSLHTNIGAEAILLNSRLMLSLNLFKRTTKDLLFVYNAIKPPMIHDN
;
A
#
# COMPACT_ATOMS: atom_id res chain seq x y z
N PRO A 1 -29.14 -24.01 8.19
CA PRO A 1 -28.44 -24.60 9.31
C PRO A 1 -29.43 -25.30 10.18
N THR A 2 -29.15 -26.53 10.42
CA THR A 2 -30.06 -27.46 11.09
C THR A 2 -29.68 -27.68 12.56
N ALA A 3 -28.63 -27.03 13.03
CA ALA A 3 -28.17 -27.10 14.41
C ALA A 3 -28.95 -26.11 15.30
N PRO A 4 -29.33 -26.47 16.53
CA PRO A 4 -29.92 -25.55 17.47
C PRO A 4 -28.94 -24.41 17.81
N ILE A 5 -29.50 -23.25 18.18
CA ILE A 5 -28.71 -22.07 18.56
C ILE A 5 -28.14 -22.21 19.96
N TYR A 6 -28.95 -22.81 20.86
CA TYR A 6 -28.65 -22.99 22.27
C TYR A 6 -28.58 -24.47 22.64
N THR A 7 -27.85 -24.76 23.71
CA THR A 7 -27.76 -26.11 24.29
C THR A 7 -28.91 -26.42 25.25
N ASP A 8 -29.60 -25.40 25.76
CA ASP A 8 -30.65 -25.46 26.77
C ASP A 8 -31.95 -24.77 26.30
N GLU A 9 -33.08 -25.15 26.88
CA GLU A 9 -34.39 -24.56 26.60
C GLU A 9 -34.55 -23.14 27.18
N GLU A 10 -33.73 -22.77 28.16
CA GLU A 10 -33.74 -21.46 28.82
C GLU A 10 -32.93 -20.42 28.03
N GLU A 11 -32.32 -20.80 26.91
CA GLU A 11 -31.47 -19.95 26.03
C GLU A 11 -30.29 -19.31 26.79
N THR A 12 -29.77 -19.99 27.81
CA THR A 12 -28.65 -19.49 28.63
C THR A 12 -27.29 -19.84 28.09
N GLU A 13 -27.16 -20.95 27.36
CA GLU A 13 -25.90 -21.40 26.80
C GLU A 13 -25.99 -21.62 25.28
N TYR A 14 -25.04 -21.05 24.54
CA TYR A 14 -24.94 -21.26 23.11
C TYR A 14 -24.36 -22.62 22.77
N LEU A 15 -24.90 -23.27 21.74
CA LEU A 15 -24.26 -24.43 21.16
C LEU A 15 -23.05 -23.97 20.32
N TYR A 16 -21.86 -24.43 20.70
CA TYR A 16 -20.64 -24.27 19.93
C TYR A 16 -20.24 -25.63 19.34
N PRO A 17 -20.48 -25.86 18.03
CA PRO A 17 -20.12 -27.11 17.39
C PRO A 17 -18.60 -27.36 17.45
N SER A 18 -18.21 -28.62 17.60
CA SER A 18 -16.81 -29.04 17.60
C SER A 18 -16.37 -29.50 16.21
N GLY A 19 -15.09 -29.41 15.93
CA GLY A 19 -14.48 -29.86 14.67
C GLY A 19 -14.53 -28.84 13.55
N PHE A 20 -14.88 -29.26 12.33
CA PHE A 20 -14.92 -28.39 11.13
C PHE A 20 -16.25 -27.63 10.96
N GLU A 21 -17.15 -27.73 11.89
CA GLU A 21 -18.42 -27.03 11.83
C GLU A 21 -18.19 -25.50 12.06
N ARG A 22 -19.06 -24.71 11.45
CA ARG A 22 -18.99 -23.27 11.57
C ARG A 22 -19.38 -22.80 12.97
N ASP A 23 -18.79 -21.72 13.44
CA ASP A 23 -19.17 -21.07 14.68
C ASP A 23 -20.66 -20.70 14.68
N ASN A 24 -21.27 -20.66 15.87
CA ASN A 24 -22.64 -20.22 16.02
C ASN A 24 -22.78 -18.74 15.63
N PRO A 25 -23.41 -18.41 14.49
CA PRO A 25 -23.47 -17.05 13.99
C PRO A 25 -24.29 -16.11 14.89
N VAL A 26 -25.26 -16.64 15.61
CA VAL A 26 -26.08 -15.87 16.55
C VAL A 26 -25.25 -15.48 17.76
N ALA A 27 -24.48 -16.41 18.31
CA ALA A 27 -23.56 -16.14 19.40
C ALA A 27 -22.52 -15.08 18.98
N SER A 28 -21.91 -15.23 17.80
CA SER A 28 -20.93 -14.25 17.30
C SER A 28 -21.53 -12.85 17.18
N LEU A 29 -22.76 -12.72 16.69
CA LEU A 29 -23.44 -11.42 16.54
C LEU A 29 -23.86 -10.78 17.88
N LYS A 30 -24.20 -11.60 18.88
CA LYS A 30 -24.68 -11.09 20.18
C LYS A 30 -23.56 -10.88 21.20
N GLU A 31 -22.54 -11.74 21.16
CA GLU A 31 -21.52 -11.81 22.21
C GLU A 31 -20.18 -11.20 21.81
N GLU A 32 -20.01 -10.81 20.53
CA GLU A 32 -18.89 -9.98 20.07
C GLU A 32 -19.37 -8.57 19.81
N ASN A 33 -18.84 -7.62 20.55
CA ASN A 33 -19.08 -6.20 20.34
C ASN A 33 -17.82 -5.58 19.70
N ARG A 34 -17.96 -5.02 18.49
CA ARG A 34 -16.85 -4.41 17.74
C ARG A 34 -17.23 -3.03 17.30
N GLN A 35 -16.36 -2.08 17.60
CA GLN A 35 -16.48 -0.70 17.15
C GLN A 35 -15.17 -0.29 16.48
N GLN A 36 -15.28 0.25 15.27
CA GLN A 36 -14.14 0.82 14.56
C GLN A 36 -14.49 2.25 14.15
N GLU A 37 -13.58 3.17 14.46
CA GLU A 37 -13.63 4.56 14.04
C GLU A 37 -12.40 4.87 13.18
N ASN A 38 -12.63 5.41 11.99
CA ASN A 38 -11.57 5.84 11.09
C ASN A 38 -11.73 7.31 10.78
N GLN A 39 -10.68 8.08 11.06
CA GLN A 39 -10.63 9.51 10.78
C GLN A 39 -9.62 9.76 9.66
N PHE A 40 -10.08 10.39 8.58
CA PHE A 40 -9.24 10.75 7.43
C PHE A 40 -9.14 12.26 7.33
N MET A 41 -7.93 12.77 7.28
CA MET A 41 -7.64 14.17 7.07
C MET A 41 -6.68 14.32 5.90
N THR A 42 -7.06 15.11 4.90
CA THR A 42 -6.21 15.45 3.75
C THR A 42 -6.10 16.96 3.66
N GLY A 43 -4.87 17.45 3.62
CA GLY A 43 -4.56 18.85 3.38
C GLY A 43 -3.54 18.99 2.26
N SER A 44 -3.74 19.95 1.37
CA SER A 44 -2.76 20.30 0.36
C SER A 44 -2.70 21.80 0.10
N LEU A 45 -1.48 22.27 -0.15
CA LEU A 45 -1.20 23.63 -0.59
C LEU A 45 -0.43 23.56 -1.89
N THR A 46 -0.97 24.18 -2.93
CA THR A 46 -0.32 24.25 -4.24
C THR A 46 -0.10 25.72 -4.62
N ALA A 47 1.14 26.06 -4.93
CA ALA A 47 1.50 27.36 -5.49
C ALA A 47 2.00 27.16 -6.93
N ARG A 48 1.41 27.92 -7.86
CA ARG A 48 1.88 28.01 -9.24
C ARG A 48 2.37 29.42 -9.49
N ILE A 49 3.59 29.52 -9.98
CA ILE A 49 4.21 30.81 -10.32
C ILE A 49 4.54 30.80 -11.81
N ASN A 50 3.91 31.69 -12.56
CA ASN A 50 4.18 31.90 -13.98
C ASN A 50 5.33 32.90 -14.09
N TRP A 51 6.52 32.40 -14.45
CA TRP A 51 7.72 33.22 -14.58
C TRP A 51 7.69 34.05 -15.86
N SER A 52 7.33 33.40 -16.95
CA SER A 52 7.13 34.03 -18.25
C SER A 52 6.32 33.10 -19.14
N LYS A 53 5.80 33.58 -20.26
CA LYS A 53 5.34 32.67 -21.30
C LYS A 53 6.59 32.16 -22.05
N PRO A 54 6.89 30.88 -22.05
CA PRO A 54 6.11 29.67 -21.73
C PRO A 54 6.49 28.96 -20.40
N PHE A 55 7.19 29.61 -19.48
CA PHE A 55 7.72 28.96 -18.28
C PHE A 55 6.87 29.18 -17.04
N TYR A 56 6.60 28.11 -16.30
CA TYR A 56 6.04 28.18 -14.96
C TYR A 56 6.57 27.05 -14.07
N PHE A 57 6.48 27.25 -12.77
CA PHE A 57 6.76 26.18 -11.82
C PHE A 57 5.61 25.99 -10.83
N THR A 58 5.49 24.78 -10.30
CA THR A 58 4.51 24.44 -9.30
C THR A 58 5.20 23.78 -8.11
N ILE A 59 4.83 24.22 -6.93
CA ILE A 59 5.21 23.56 -5.67
C ILE A 59 3.92 23.08 -5.01
N MET A 60 3.88 21.79 -4.61
CA MET A 60 2.79 21.20 -3.86
C MET A 60 3.32 20.60 -2.56
N LEU A 61 2.69 20.96 -1.46
CA LEU A 61 2.84 20.35 -0.16
C LEU A 61 1.54 19.63 0.17
N ALA A 62 1.60 18.38 0.58
CA ALA A 62 0.41 17.64 0.99
C ALA A 62 0.71 16.77 2.22
N GLU A 63 -0.28 16.67 3.11
CA GLU A 63 -0.31 15.70 4.19
C GLU A 63 -1.65 14.95 4.16
N ASN A 64 -1.57 13.60 4.14
CA ASN A 64 -2.68 12.71 4.36
C ASN A 64 -2.46 12.02 5.70
N ARG A 65 -3.47 12.04 6.55
CA ARG A 65 -3.46 11.44 7.87
C ARG A 65 -4.68 10.56 8.03
N GLU A 66 -4.43 9.35 8.45
CA GLU A 66 -5.44 8.36 8.82
C GLU A 66 -5.18 7.94 10.27
N GLU A 67 -6.20 8.05 11.10
CA GLU A 67 -6.21 7.53 12.47
C GLU A 67 -7.35 6.53 12.57
N SER A 68 -7.04 5.35 13.09
CA SER A 68 -7.99 4.25 13.28
C SER A 68 -7.95 3.81 14.72
N GLU A 69 -9.10 3.74 15.34
CA GLU A 69 -9.33 3.11 16.63
C GLU A 69 -10.26 1.93 16.44
N GLU A 70 -9.85 0.75 16.88
CA GLU A 70 -10.66 -0.46 16.90
C GLU A 70 -10.75 -0.96 18.33
N ASN A 71 -11.98 -1.17 18.79
CA ASN A 71 -12.30 -1.71 20.09
C ASN A 71 -13.13 -2.98 19.90
N VAL A 72 -12.69 -4.07 20.49
CA VAL A 72 -13.41 -5.35 20.43
C VAL A 72 -13.60 -5.88 21.83
N TYR A 73 -14.80 -6.34 22.12
CA TYR A 73 -15.14 -7.02 23.37
C TYR A 73 -15.86 -8.33 23.07
N TRP A 74 -15.35 -9.38 23.61
CA TRP A 74 -16.01 -10.69 23.68
C TRP A 74 -16.55 -10.87 25.09
N THR A 75 -17.84 -11.13 25.22
CA THR A 75 -18.45 -11.35 26.53
C THR A 75 -17.98 -12.68 27.15
N SER A 76 -18.34 -12.92 28.38
CA SER A 76 -18.05 -14.20 29.05
C SER A 76 -18.69 -15.41 28.36
N ARG A 77 -19.75 -15.18 27.56
CA ARG A 77 -20.48 -16.20 26.79
C ARG A 77 -19.98 -16.38 25.37
N ALA A 78 -19.12 -15.49 24.89
CA ALA A 78 -18.56 -15.60 23.55
C ALA A 78 -17.70 -16.85 23.42
N LYS A 79 -17.71 -17.48 22.24
CA LYS A 79 -16.90 -18.68 21.95
C LYS A 79 -15.43 -18.47 22.29
N GLU A 80 -14.89 -17.30 21.99
CA GLU A 80 -13.53 -16.90 22.30
C GLU A 80 -13.24 -16.99 23.82
N SER A 81 -14.17 -16.58 24.65
CA SER A 81 -14.04 -16.63 26.11
C SER A 81 -14.24 -18.05 26.64
N VAL A 82 -15.22 -18.77 26.12
CA VAL A 82 -15.53 -20.15 26.50
C VAL A 82 -14.36 -21.10 26.16
N ASP A 83 -13.86 -21.05 24.93
CA ASP A 83 -12.76 -21.91 24.47
C ASP A 83 -11.46 -21.68 25.28
N ASN A 84 -11.25 -20.46 25.76
CA ASN A 84 -10.07 -20.09 26.55
C ASN A 84 -10.32 -20.10 28.07
N ASN A 85 -11.49 -20.57 28.52
CA ASN A 85 -11.89 -20.67 29.93
C ASN A 85 -11.67 -19.35 30.69
N ARG A 86 -12.23 -18.24 30.18
CA ARG A 86 -12.10 -16.89 30.75
C ARG A 86 -13.42 -16.12 30.70
N LYS A 87 -13.56 -15.12 31.58
CA LYS A 87 -14.73 -14.26 31.70
C LYS A 87 -14.55 -12.98 30.89
N GLY A 88 -14.81 -13.06 29.60
CA GLY A 88 -14.71 -11.92 28.69
C GLY A 88 -13.27 -11.53 28.32
N ARG A 89 -13.16 -10.82 27.21
CA ARG A 89 -11.91 -10.26 26.68
C ARG A 89 -12.17 -8.90 26.06
N ALA A 90 -11.27 -7.96 26.25
CA ALA A 90 -11.23 -6.66 25.59
C ALA A 90 -9.91 -6.47 24.84
N ASP A 91 -9.95 -6.04 23.60
CA ASP A 91 -8.83 -5.57 22.83
C ASP A 91 -9.09 -4.15 22.33
N ARG A 92 -8.13 -3.25 22.53
CA ARG A 92 -8.14 -1.89 22.01
C ARG A 92 -6.92 -1.67 21.15
N THR A 93 -7.13 -1.32 19.89
CA THR A 93 -6.08 -1.05 18.92
C THR A 93 -6.20 0.38 18.42
N SER A 94 -5.10 1.12 18.45
CA SER A 94 -5.01 2.41 17.79
C SER A 94 -3.88 2.40 16.78
N SER A 95 -4.11 3.00 15.63
CA SER A 95 -3.08 3.16 14.60
C SER A 95 -3.17 4.54 13.95
N LYS A 96 -2.01 5.03 13.53
CA LYS A 96 -1.87 6.31 12.87
C LYS A 96 -0.94 6.18 11.69
N TYR A 97 -1.44 6.56 10.54
CA TYR A 97 -0.69 6.61 9.29
C TYR A 97 -0.62 8.05 8.78
N VAL A 98 0.58 8.54 8.50
CA VAL A 98 0.81 9.89 7.99
C VAL A 98 1.67 9.80 6.74
N ASN A 99 1.17 10.35 5.64
CA ASN A 99 1.92 10.51 4.39
C ASN A 99 2.12 11.99 4.10
N ARG A 100 3.38 12.41 3.96
CA ARG A 100 3.78 13.78 3.59
C ARG A 100 4.43 13.78 2.23
N THR A 101 3.98 14.68 1.39
CA THR A 101 4.49 14.83 0.02
C THR A 101 4.92 16.27 -0.22
N LEU A 102 6.10 16.42 -0.82
CA LEU A 102 6.57 17.64 -1.43
C LEU A 102 6.86 17.34 -2.89
N ASP A 103 6.18 18.01 -3.80
CA ASP A 103 6.45 17.98 -5.23
C ASP A 103 6.84 19.37 -5.73
N TRP A 104 7.90 19.43 -6.51
CA TRP A 104 8.33 20.62 -7.20
C TRP A 104 8.53 20.30 -8.67
N THR A 105 7.86 21.04 -9.55
CA THR A 105 7.92 20.83 -11.00
C THR A 105 8.13 22.14 -11.73
N ASN A 106 8.99 22.11 -12.74
CA ASN A 106 9.19 23.20 -13.68
C ASN A 106 8.67 22.77 -15.03
N HIS A 107 7.94 23.65 -15.70
CA HIS A 107 7.25 23.39 -16.94
C HIS A 107 7.66 24.40 -18.01
N TYR A 108 7.74 23.88 -19.23
CA TYR A 108 7.92 24.65 -20.45
C TYR A 108 6.85 24.21 -21.47
N ASP A 109 5.91 25.09 -21.78
CA ASP A 109 4.82 24.82 -22.70
C ASP A 109 4.82 25.86 -23.81
N LYS A 110 5.12 25.45 -25.04
CA LYS A 110 5.17 26.35 -26.19
C LYS A 110 4.57 25.71 -27.43
N ALA A 111 3.73 26.46 -28.10
CA ALA A 111 3.22 26.15 -29.43
C ALA A 111 3.69 27.23 -30.41
N TRP A 112 4.10 26.83 -31.61
CA TRP A 112 4.43 27.73 -32.71
C TRP A 112 4.11 27.02 -34.03
N ASP A 113 3.44 27.74 -34.92
CA ASP A 113 2.94 27.19 -36.17
C ASP A 113 2.20 25.85 -35.95
N GLN A 114 2.83 24.77 -36.37
CA GLN A 114 2.29 23.43 -36.35
C GLN A 114 2.98 22.53 -35.29
N HIS A 115 3.83 23.12 -34.48
CA HIS A 115 4.63 22.43 -33.47
C HIS A 115 4.14 22.75 -32.07
N THR A 116 4.01 21.74 -31.22
CA THR A 116 3.76 21.90 -29.81
C THR A 116 4.82 21.12 -29.02
N VAL A 117 5.47 21.81 -28.10
CA VAL A 117 6.44 21.23 -27.16
C VAL A 117 5.96 21.46 -25.75
N LYS A 118 5.92 20.39 -24.95
CA LYS A 118 5.72 20.44 -23.50
C LYS A 118 6.84 19.68 -22.83
N ALA A 119 7.60 20.35 -21.99
CA ALA A 119 8.66 19.75 -21.22
C ALA A 119 8.44 20.00 -19.73
N MET A 120 8.81 19.05 -18.90
CA MET A 120 8.71 19.14 -17.46
C MET A 120 9.90 18.45 -16.82
N ILE A 121 10.48 19.08 -15.81
CA ILE A 121 11.41 18.45 -14.88
C ILE A 121 10.86 18.62 -13.45
N GLY A 122 11.10 17.64 -12.60
CA GLY A 122 10.56 17.69 -11.26
C GLY A 122 11.37 16.91 -10.24
N TYR A 123 11.10 17.25 -9.00
CA TYR A 123 11.58 16.59 -7.80
C TYR A 123 10.38 16.26 -6.93
N SER A 124 10.38 15.06 -6.35
CA SER A 124 9.37 14.59 -5.39
C SER A 124 10.03 13.99 -4.18
N PHE A 125 9.53 14.35 -3.01
CA PHE A 125 9.87 13.72 -1.73
C PHE A 125 8.60 13.25 -1.07
N GLN A 126 8.58 11.98 -0.67
CA GLN A 126 7.48 11.39 0.09
C GLN A 126 8.01 10.70 1.34
N ARG A 127 7.27 10.85 2.43
CA ARG A 127 7.55 10.18 3.70
C ARG A 127 6.27 9.61 4.26
N TRP A 128 6.33 8.35 4.62
CA TRP A 128 5.28 7.60 5.31
C TRP A 128 5.74 7.28 6.72
N ASP A 129 4.92 7.65 7.69
CA ASP A 129 5.09 7.29 9.10
C ASP A 129 3.85 6.47 9.52
N HIS A 130 4.05 5.27 10.05
CA HIS A 130 3.00 4.40 10.55
C HIS A 130 3.35 3.96 11.97
N SER A 131 2.45 4.21 12.91
CA SER A 131 2.61 3.84 14.31
C SER A 131 1.30 3.33 14.87
N GLY A 132 1.37 2.51 15.90
CA GLY A 132 0.19 2.02 16.58
C GLY A 132 0.54 1.34 17.89
N MET A 133 -0.50 1.07 18.65
CA MET A 133 -0.45 0.28 19.87
C MET A 133 -1.69 -0.62 19.96
N ASN A 134 -1.49 -1.74 20.65
CA ASN A 134 -2.56 -2.65 21.03
C ASN A 134 -2.45 -2.92 22.54
N ALA A 135 -3.60 -2.91 23.19
CA ALA A 135 -3.76 -3.32 24.57
C ALA A 135 -4.90 -4.34 24.66
N GLY A 136 -4.62 -5.52 25.23
CA GLY A 136 -5.61 -6.57 25.43
C GLY A 136 -5.58 -7.08 26.85
N ASN A 137 -6.76 -7.24 27.45
CA ASN A 137 -6.94 -7.84 28.78
C ASN A 137 -8.15 -8.78 28.79
N ALA A 138 -8.22 -9.66 29.73
CA ALA A 138 -9.28 -10.65 29.83
C ALA A 138 -9.61 -11.01 31.28
N ASP A 139 -10.62 -11.89 31.43
CA ASP A 139 -11.12 -12.40 32.71
C ASP A 139 -11.68 -11.28 33.59
N PHE A 140 -12.69 -10.61 33.07
CA PHE A 140 -13.36 -9.47 33.71
C PHE A 140 -14.39 -9.92 34.75
N PRO A 141 -14.59 -9.17 35.84
CA PRO A 141 -15.60 -9.51 36.84
C PRO A 141 -17.05 -9.32 36.32
N THR A 142 -17.22 -8.56 35.25
CA THR A 142 -18.51 -8.24 34.61
C THR A 142 -18.30 -7.81 33.15
N ASP A 143 -19.27 -8.14 32.28
CA ASP A 143 -19.30 -7.72 30.88
C ASP A 143 -19.79 -6.26 30.70
N PHE A 144 -20.28 -5.61 31.77
CA PHE A 144 -20.97 -4.31 31.70
C PHE A 144 -20.10 -3.18 31.10
N PHE A 145 -18.83 -3.10 31.47
CA PHE A 145 -17.96 -2.01 31.04
C PHE A 145 -17.36 -2.22 29.65
N THR A 146 -17.47 -3.43 29.11
CA THR A 146 -16.86 -3.80 27.83
C THR A 146 -15.36 -3.42 27.80
N TRP A 147 -14.89 -2.73 26.74
CA TRP A 147 -13.52 -2.19 26.63
C TRP A 147 -13.28 -0.90 27.40
N ASN A 148 -14.32 -0.27 28.00
CA ASN A 148 -14.19 1.05 28.62
C ASN A 148 -13.46 1.03 29.97
N ASN A 149 -13.29 -0.13 30.55
CA ASN A 149 -12.51 -0.32 31.78
C ASN A 149 -11.56 -1.52 31.67
N ILE A 150 -10.66 -1.47 30.66
CA ILE A 150 -9.76 -2.58 30.30
C ILE A 150 -8.82 -2.98 31.46
N GLY A 151 -8.55 -2.09 32.40
CA GLY A 151 -7.67 -2.36 33.55
C GLY A 151 -8.22 -3.32 34.60
N THR A 152 -9.53 -3.65 34.57
CA THR A 152 -10.15 -4.51 35.61
C THR A 152 -10.09 -6.01 35.34
N GLY A 153 -9.63 -6.43 34.15
CA GLY A 153 -9.41 -7.85 33.84
C GLY A 153 -8.21 -8.41 34.62
N SER A 154 -8.34 -9.63 35.11
CA SER A 154 -7.30 -10.25 35.98
C SER A 154 -6.01 -10.59 35.21
N TYR A 155 -6.07 -10.76 33.87
CA TYR A 155 -4.88 -11.09 33.08
C TYR A 155 -3.76 -10.05 33.20
N LEU A 156 -4.10 -8.78 33.51
CA LEU A 156 -3.07 -7.76 33.75
C LEU A 156 -2.25 -8.09 35.01
N THR A 157 -2.88 -8.45 36.10
CA THR A 157 -2.21 -8.83 37.36
C THR A 157 -1.52 -10.19 37.24
N ASP A 158 -2.05 -11.09 36.46
CA ASP A 158 -1.50 -12.42 36.19
C ASP A 158 -0.33 -12.41 35.20
N GLY A 159 -0.01 -11.25 34.62
CA GLY A 159 1.03 -11.12 33.60
C GLY A 159 0.70 -11.76 32.27
N LYS A 160 -0.58 -11.97 31.97
CA LYS A 160 -1.12 -12.57 30.73
C LYS A 160 -1.71 -11.55 29.77
N ALA A 161 -1.92 -10.30 30.19
CA ALA A 161 -2.40 -9.22 29.35
C ALA A 161 -1.43 -8.95 28.18
N THR A 162 -1.98 -8.52 27.04
CA THR A 162 -1.19 -8.16 25.87
C THR A 162 -0.98 -6.66 25.80
N LEU A 163 0.26 -6.23 25.57
CA LEU A 163 0.60 -4.84 25.31
C LEU A 163 1.68 -4.80 24.25
N SER A 164 1.42 -4.12 23.16
CA SER A 164 2.39 -3.97 22.06
C SER A 164 2.30 -2.60 21.42
N SER A 165 3.40 -2.15 20.83
CA SER A 165 3.42 -0.94 20.02
C SER A 165 4.44 -1.08 18.90
N PHE A 166 4.24 -0.32 17.83
CA PHE A 166 5.17 -0.27 16.72
C PHE A 166 5.27 1.15 16.14
N LYS A 167 6.39 1.41 15.47
CA LYS A 167 6.59 2.63 14.70
C LYS A 167 7.49 2.33 13.50
N ASN A 168 6.96 2.54 12.31
CA ASN A 168 7.64 2.33 11.05
C ASN A 168 7.70 3.63 10.24
N SER A 169 8.76 3.82 9.48
CA SER A 169 8.84 4.92 8.54
C SER A 169 9.54 4.50 7.24
N SER A 170 9.14 5.12 6.14
CA SER A 170 9.83 4.98 4.86
C SER A 170 9.85 6.30 4.10
N LYS A 171 10.84 6.45 3.23
CA LYS A 171 11.04 7.65 2.42
C LYS A 171 11.26 7.26 0.97
N LEU A 172 10.74 8.08 0.06
CA LEU A 172 10.95 7.99 -1.37
C LEU A 172 11.37 9.36 -1.90
N ILE A 173 12.44 9.39 -2.67
CA ILE A 173 12.92 10.57 -3.38
C ILE A 173 12.88 10.27 -4.86
N SER A 174 12.41 11.21 -5.66
CA SER A 174 12.34 11.04 -7.10
C SER A 174 12.83 12.30 -7.82
N VAL A 175 13.60 12.10 -8.87
CA VAL A 175 13.89 13.15 -9.87
C VAL A 175 13.36 12.64 -11.20
N PHE A 176 12.61 13.47 -11.91
CA PHE A 176 11.96 13.05 -13.14
C PHE A 176 11.91 14.14 -14.19
N ALA A 177 11.87 13.72 -15.45
CA ALA A 177 11.69 14.58 -16.60
C ALA A 177 10.68 13.96 -17.56
N ARG A 178 9.93 14.81 -18.25
CA ARG A 178 9.03 14.41 -19.34
C ARG A 178 9.13 15.40 -20.47
N PHE A 179 9.11 14.89 -21.68
CA PHE A 179 9.10 15.66 -22.91
C PHE A 179 7.99 15.13 -23.81
N ASN A 180 7.13 16.02 -24.29
CA ASN A 180 6.10 15.71 -25.28
C ASN A 180 6.26 16.68 -26.46
N TYR A 181 6.16 16.12 -27.64
CA TYR A 181 6.20 16.84 -28.90
C TYR A 181 5.04 16.40 -29.79
N SER A 182 4.35 17.35 -30.38
CA SER A 182 3.40 17.06 -31.45
C SER A 182 3.64 17.97 -32.64
N TYR A 183 3.40 17.41 -33.82
CA TYR A 183 3.46 18.09 -35.11
C TYR A 183 2.17 17.86 -35.86
N ARG A 184 1.39 18.92 -36.12
CA ARG A 184 0.11 18.92 -36.91
C ARG A 184 -0.91 17.88 -36.44
N ASP A 185 -0.86 17.43 -35.20
CA ASP A 185 -1.61 16.25 -34.73
C ASP A 185 -1.30 14.94 -35.51
N LEU A 186 -0.46 15.03 -36.55
CA LEU A 186 0.05 13.92 -37.33
C LEU A 186 1.01 13.05 -36.54
N LEU A 187 2.01 13.65 -35.92
CA LEU A 187 3.08 12.96 -35.16
C LEU A 187 3.02 13.38 -33.70
N MET A 188 2.99 12.41 -32.81
CA MET A 188 3.04 12.59 -31.36
C MET A 188 4.18 11.76 -30.79
N LEU A 189 5.06 12.38 -30.02
CA LEU A 189 6.17 11.75 -29.32
C LEU A 189 6.12 12.10 -27.82
N SER A 190 6.36 11.12 -26.97
CA SER A 190 6.49 11.32 -25.53
C SER A 190 7.69 10.55 -25.03
N ALA A 191 8.55 11.20 -24.28
CA ALA A 191 9.66 10.58 -23.57
C ALA A 191 9.60 10.98 -22.09
N SER A 192 9.84 10.03 -21.20
CA SER A 192 9.97 10.33 -19.78
C SER A 192 11.08 9.49 -19.15
N PHE A 193 11.69 10.06 -18.14
CA PHE A 193 12.68 9.40 -17.33
C PHE A 193 12.42 9.73 -15.86
N ARG A 194 12.42 8.71 -15.01
CA ARG A 194 12.28 8.85 -13.57
C ARG A 194 13.35 8.04 -12.86
N ARG A 195 14.06 8.67 -11.95
CA ARG A 195 15.00 8.04 -11.04
C ARG A 195 14.46 8.16 -9.63
N GLU A 196 14.26 7.01 -8.97
CA GLU A 196 13.68 6.93 -7.63
C GLU A 196 14.62 6.24 -6.66
N GLY A 197 14.74 6.80 -5.46
CA GLY A 197 15.46 6.21 -4.33
C GLY A 197 14.52 5.96 -3.17
N SER A 198 14.42 4.71 -2.72
CA SER A 198 13.60 4.32 -1.58
C SER A 198 14.44 3.83 -0.41
N SER A 199 14.05 4.24 0.81
CA SER A 199 14.70 3.79 2.04
C SER A 199 14.41 2.32 2.37
N LYS A 200 13.49 1.67 1.67
CA LYS A 200 13.12 0.27 1.90
C LYS A 200 14.15 -0.71 1.34
N PHE A 201 14.88 -0.31 0.29
CA PHE A 201 15.85 -1.17 -0.39
C PHE A 201 17.21 -1.23 0.27
N GLY A 202 17.97 -2.25 -0.09
CA GLY A 202 19.32 -2.47 0.37
C GLY A 202 20.28 -1.35 -0.01
N ALA A 203 21.40 -1.25 0.72
CA ALA A 203 22.38 -0.18 0.55
C ALA A 203 22.90 -0.08 -0.90
N ASN A 204 23.03 -1.23 -1.58
CA ASN A 204 23.59 -1.33 -2.93
C ASN A 204 22.58 -0.95 -4.04
N HIS A 205 21.27 -1.01 -3.76
CA HIS A 205 20.22 -0.91 -4.79
C HIS A 205 19.05 0.01 -4.44
N LYS A 206 19.28 1.05 -3.63
CA LYS A 206 18.24 2.03 -3.24
C LYS A 206 17.60 2.74 -4.43
N TRP A 207 18.36 2.92 -5.52
CA TRP A 207 17.95 3.69 -6.66
C TRP A 207 17.49 2.82 -7.83
N GLY A 208 16.33 3.17 -8.41
CA GLY A 208 15.80 2.61 -9.65
C GLY A 208 15.71 3.66 -10.75
N ASN A 209 15.89 3.25 -12.00
CA ASN A 209 15.72 4.08 -13.19
C ASN A 209 14.55 3.53 -14.03
N PHE A 210 13.65 4.41 -14.41
CA PHE A 210 12.37 4.08 -15.06
C PHE A 210 12.17 4.95 -16.30
N PRO A 211 12.80 4.58 -17.44
CA PRO A 211 12.57 5.25 -18.72
C PRO A 211 11.24 4.83 -19.33
N ALA A 212 10.60 5.73 -20.07
CA ALA A 212 9.50 5.40 -20.96
C ALA A 212 9.55 6.26 -22.22
N LEU A 213 9.19 5.66 -23.36
CA LEU A 213 9.14 6.28 -24.66
C LEU A 213 7.85 5.82 -25.36
N SER A 214 7.14 6.74 -25.97
CA SER A 214 6.00 6.42 -26.81
C SER A 214 5.93 7.33 -28.02
N GLY A 215 5.41 6.80 -29.11
CA GLY A 215 5.14 7.53 -30.34
C GLY A 215 3.79 7.14 -30.92
N GLY A 216 3.16 8.08 -31.60
CA GLY A 216 1.93 7.87 -32.36
C GLY A 216 1.95 8.66 -33.66
N ILE A 217 1.38 8.07 -34.69
CA ILE A 217 1.16 8.73 -35.97
C ILE A 217 -0.33 8.58 -36.35
N ARG A 218 -0.95 9.70 -36.72
CA ARG A 218 -2.32 9.76 -37.24
C ARG A 218 -2.27 9.90 -38.73
N LEU A 219 -2.40 8.80 -39.45
CA LEU A 219 -2.26 8.78 -40.90
C LEU A 219 -3.39 9.50 -41.62
N SER A 220 -4.59 9.59 -41.05
CA SER A 220 -5.72 10.34 -41.57
C SER A 220 -5.43 11.84 -41.82
N GLU A 221 -4.39 12.41 -41.16
CA GLU A 221 -3.93 13.78 -41.41
C GLU A 221 -3.13 13.92 -42.70
N LEU A 222 -2.70 12.81 -43.32
CA LEU A 222 -2.00 12.83 -44.59
C LEU A 222 -2.99 12.83 -45.76
N PRO A 223 -2.80 13.68 -46.79
CA PRO A 223 -3.72 13.76 -47.92
C PRO A 223 -3.97 12.43 -48.63
N THR A 224 -2.99 11.53 -48.64
CA THR A 224 -3.07 10.20 -49.26
C THR A 224 -4.05 9.25 -48.58
N PHE A 225 -4.36 9.49 -47.28
CA PHE A 225 -5.29 8.67 -46.50
C PHE A 225 -6.67 9.31 -46.29
N GLN A 226 -6.92 10.49 -46.84
CA GLN A 226 -8.21 11.16 -46.76
C GLN A 226 -9.17 10.52 -47.78
N THR A 227 -10.07 9.68 -47.28
CA THR A 227 -11.09 8.97 -48.08
C THR A 227 -12.45 9.07 -47.39
N GLU A 228 -13.55 9.00 -48.11
CA GLU A 228 -14.91 9.15 -47.56
C GLU A 228 -15.29 8.09 -46.51
N TRP A 229 -14.62 6.95 -46.51
CA TRP A 229 -14.91 5.83 -45.61
C TRP A 229 -13.97 5.75 -44.38
N LEU A 230 -12.84 6.48 -44.38
CA LEU A 230 -11.83 6.48 -43.30
C LEU A 230 -11.81 7.85 -42.60
N ASP A 231 -12.41 7.92 -41.43
CA ASP A 231 -12.50 9.16 -40.63
C ASP A 231 -11.22 9.39 -39.80
N ASP A 232 -10.67 8.34 -39.22
CA ASP A 232 -9.40 8.41 -38.47
C ASP A 232 -8.63 7.09 -38.56
N LEU A 233 -7.29 7.19 -38.67
CA LEU A 233 -6.38 6.05 -38.63
C LEU A 233 -5.13 6.43 -37.86
N LYS A 234 -4.93 5.76 -36.71
CA LYS A 234 -3.85 6.06 -35.81
C LYS A 234 -3.09 4.80 -35.44
N PHE A 235 -1.76 4.88 -35.51
CA PHE A 235 -0.85 3.86 -34.97
C PHE A 235 -0.10 4.42 -33.77
N ARG A 236 0.19 3.54 -32.80
CA ARG A 236 0.96 3.90 -31.61
C ARG A 236 1.89 2.78 -31.22
N VAL A 237 3.04 3.16 -30.66
CA VAL A 237 4.02 2.26 -30.05
C VAL A 237 4.46 2.86 -28.72
N GLY A 238 4.67 2.01 -27.73
CA GLY A 238 5.14 2.42 -26.42
C GLY A 238 6.05 1.38 -25.79
N TYR A 239 7.07 1.90 -25.11
CA TYR A 239 7.95 1.12 -24.25
C TYR A 239 8.11 1.85 -22.92
N GLY A 240 8.06 1.12 -21.81
CA GLY A 240 8.25 1.72 -20.50
C GLY A 240 8.70 0.71 -19.47
N VAL A 241 9.43 1.21 -18.49
CA VAL A 241 9.84 0.47 -17.30
C VAL A 241 9.17 1.07 -16.09
N SER A 242 8.49 0.25 -15.29
CA SER A 242 7.93 0.64 -14.00
C SER A 242 8.58 -0.11 -12.85
N GLY A 243 8.71 0.53 -11.70
CA GLY A 243 9.25 -0.05 -10.47
C GLY A 243 8.15 -0.33 -9.44
N ARG A 244 8.37 -1.36 -8.62
CA ARG A 244 7.52 -1.68 -7.48
C ARG A 244 8.35 -1.78 -6.21
N HIS A 245 7.85 -1.20 -5.10
CA HIS A 245 8.45 -1.24 -3.76
C HIS A 245 7.42 -1.55 -2.66
N ASN A 246 6.38 -2.33 -3.01
CA ASN A 246 5.28 -2.64 -2.09
C ASN A 246 5.64 -3.79 -1.15
N PHE A 247 6.45 -3.48 -0.15
CA PHE A 247 6.79 -4.36 0.98
C PHE A 247 7.05 -3.51 2.23
N SER A 248 7.12 -4.16 3.39
CA SER A 248 7.30 -3.48 4.67
C SER A 248 8.65 -2.76 4.78
N PRO A 249 8.75 -1.64 5.49
CA PRO A 249 10.03 -1.01 5.80
C PRO A 249 10.98 -1.97 6.52
N TYR A 250 12.29 -1.67 6.43
CA TYR A 250 13.38 -2.35 7.16
C TYR A 250 13.69 -3.79 6.72
N GLN A 251 13.03 -4.35 5.69
CA GLN A 251 13.29 -5.71 5.21
C GLN A 251 14.73 -5.91 4.69
N SER A 252 15.43 -4.83 4.34
CA SER A 252 16.85 -4.89 3.93
C SER A 252 17.83 -4.83 5.10
N LEU A 253 17.35 -4.58 6.31
CA LEU A 253 18.19 -4.37 7.49
C LEU A 253 18.15 -5.59 8.40
N GLU A 254 19.23 -5.83 9.13
CA GLU A 254 19.19 -6.65 10.32
C GLU A 254 18.36 -5.93 11.40
N THR A 255 17.38 -6.62 11.94
CA THR A 255 16.54 -6.09 13.03
C THR A 255 16.60 -7.03 14.23
N TYR A 256 16.32 -6.49 15.41
CA TYR A 256 16.34 -7.23 16.66
C TYR A 256 14.97 -7.19 17.32
N ALA A 257 14.54 -8.31 17.87
CA ALA A 257 13.31 -8.43 18.63
C ALA A 257 13.56 -9.12 19.98
N GLY A 258 12.57 -9.09 20.85
CA GLY A 258 12.64 -9.82 22.11
C GLY A 258 12.81 -11.33 21.87
N ALA A 259 13.92 -11.90 22.34
CA ALA A 259 14.28 -13.30 22.18
C ALA A 259 14.06 -14.13 23.45
N GLY A 260 13.13 -13.71 24.32
CA GLY A 260 12.84 -14.35 25.59
C GLY A 260 13.52 -13.69 26.76
N LYS A 261 13.61 -14.40 27.90
CA LYS A 261 14.23 -13.94 29.14
C LYS A 261 15.31 -14.90 29.58
N VAL A 262 16.38 -14.38 30.14
CA VAL A 262 17.45 -15.15 30.78
C VAL A 262 17.56 -14.76 32.25
N MET A 263 17.97 -15.72 33.11
CA MET A 263 18.18 -15.48 34.53
C MET A 263 19.60 -14.96 34.73
N VAL A 264 19.73 -13.77 35.28
CA VAL A 264 21.03 -13.16 35.68
C VAL A 264 20.89 -12.67 37.10
N ASP A 265 21.76 -13.15 37.97
CA ASP A 265 21.77 -12.81 39.43
C ASP A 265 20.37 -12.94 40.08
N GLY A 266 19.66 -14.03 39.80
CA GLY A 266 18.34 -14.30 40.35
C GLY A 266 17.21 -13.45 39.78
N LYS A 267 17.43 -12.65 38.72
CA LYS A 267 16.41 -11.82 38.03
C LYS A 267 16.25 -12.23 36.59
N TRP A 268 14.99 -12.28 36.13
CA TRP A 268 14.68 -12.49 34.71
C TRP A 268 14.88 -11.19 33.92
N ILE A 269 15.85 -11.21 32.99
CA ILE A 269 16.17 -10.06 32.11
C ILE A 269 15.73 -10.38 30.70
N GLN A 270 15.00 -9.44 30.07
CA GLN A 270 14.63 -9.53 28.66
C GLN A 270 15.87 -9.47 27.79
N VAL A 271 16.04 -10.43 26.88
CA VAL A 271 17.11 -10.42 25.88
C VAL A 271 16.56 -10.13 24.49
N PHE A 272 17.43 -9.61 23.63
CA PHE A 272 17.11 -9.33 22.23
C PHE A 272 18.00 -10.22 21.34
N GLY A 273 17.40 -10.70 20.26
CA GLY A 273 18.08 -11.46 19.23
C GLY A 273 17.70 -10.96 17.83
N PRO A 274 18.48 -11.34 16.81
CA PRO A 274 18.15 -11.03 15.43
C PRO A 274 16.78 -11.57 15.05
N SER A 275 15.97 -10.75 14.39
CA SER A 275 14.60 -11.08 13.94
C SER A 275 14.43 -11.01 12.44
N ASN A 276 15.39 -10.44 11.73
CA ASN A 276 15.40 -10.37 10.26
C ASN A 276 16.86 -10.41 9.77
N ASN A 277 17.10 -11.11 8.67
CA ASN A 277 18.42 -11.17 8.04
C ASN A 277 18.68 -9.90 7.22
N PRO A 278 19.91 -9.35 7.21
CA PRO A 278 20.22 -8.22 6.36
C PRO A 278 20.26 -8.65 4.88
N ASN A 279 19.64 -7.85 4.01
CA ASN A 279 19.74 -8.03 2.56
C ASN A 279 20.17 -6.71 1.89
N PRO A 280 21.49 -6.43 1.80
CA PRO A 280 21.98 -5.20 1.18
C PRO A 280 21.72 -5.11 -0.31
N ASP A 281 21.38 -6.22 -0.96
CA ASP A 281 21.10 -6.33 -2.39
C ASP A 281 19.62 -6.35 -2.73
N LEU A 282 18.73 -6.20 -1.75
CA LEU A 282 17.31 -6.04 -1.97
C LEU A 282 17.06 -4.86 -2.90
N ARG A 283 16.40 -5.11 -4.04
CA ARG A 283 16.29 -4.17 -5.17
C ARG A 283 14.88 -4.02 -5.70
N TRP A 284 14.68 -3.04 -6.57
CA TRP A 284 13.43 -2.77 -7.23
C TRP A 284 12.98 -3.94 -8.12
N GLU A 285 11.77 -4.41 -7.90
CA GLU A 285 11.06 -5.21 -8.90
C GLU A 285 10.75 -4.32 -10.10
N LYS A 286 11.12 -4.74 -11.30
CA LYS A 286 10.95 -3.97 -12.54
C LYS A 286 10.02 -4.69 -13.50
N SER A 287 9.00 -3.99 -13.97
CA SER A 287 8.13 -4.45 -15.06
C SER A 287 8.42 -3.66 -16.33
N LEU A 288 8.80 -4.37 -17.38
CA LEU A 288 9.02 -3.84 -18.71
C LEU A 288 7.73 -4.04 -19.51
N HIS A 289 7.23 -2.96 -20.07
CA HIS A 289 6.01 -2.94 -20.86
C HIS A 289 6.34 -2.52 -22.29
N THR A 290 5.90 -3.28 -23.27
CA THR A 290 5.91 -2.91 -24.69
C THR A 290 4.50 -3.03 -25.20
N ASN A 291 4.01 -2.03 -25.92
CA ASN A 291 2.71 -2.06 -26.56
C ASN A 291 2.78 -1.50 -27.98
N ILE A 292 1.93 -2.04 -28.84
CA ILE A 292 1.69 -1.56 -30.21
C ILE A 292 0.18 -1.54 -30.36
N GLY A 293 -0.34 -0.43 -30.87
CA GLY A 293 -1.78 -0.27 -31.09
C GLY A 293 -2.10 0.34 -32.45
N ALA A 294 -3.24 -0.04 -32.99
CA ALA A 294 -3.85 0.56 -34.14
C ALA A 294 -5.30 0.88 -33.82
N GLU A 295 -5.76 2.06 -34.21
CA GLU A 295 -7.14 2.53 -34.06
C GLU A 295 -7.63 3.06 -35.41
N ALA A 296 -8.82 2.64 -35.82
CA ALA A 296 -9.46 3.14 -37.02
C ALA A 296 -10.91 3.52 -36.73
N ILE A 297 -11.32 4.68 -37.19
CA ILE A 297 -12.71 5.14 -37.18
C ILE A 297 -13.16 5.22 -38.64
N LEU A 298 -14.27 4.58 -38.94
CA LEU A 298 -14.74 4.35 -40.31
C LEU A 298 -16.22 4.71 -40.45
N LEU A 299 -16.64 4.98 -41.71
CA LEU A 299 -18.03 5.09 -42.13
C LEU A 299 -18.80 6.20 -41.37
N ASN A 300 -18.26 7.41 -41.34
CA ASN A 300 -18.81 8.56 -40.60
C ASN A 300 -19.03 8.22 -39.11
N SER A 301 -17.99 7.69 -38.46
CA SER A 301 -17.97 7.32 -37.06
C SER A 301 -18.96 6.21 -36.65
N ARG A 302 -19.44 5.40 -37.62
CA ARG A 302 -20.33 4.27 -37.32
C ARG A 302 -19.60 3.01 -36.91
N LEU A 303 -18.32 2.88 -37.28
CA LEU A 303 -17.49 1.72 -36.93
C LEU A 303 -16.18 2.18 -36.34
N MET A 304 -15.90 1.72 -35.10
CA MET A 304 -14.63 1.95 -34.41
C MET A 304 -13.93 0.60 -34.19
N LEU A 305 -12.70 0.51 -34.67
CA LEU A 305 -11.86 -0.68 -34.52
C LEU A 305 -10.62 -0.30 -33.67
N SER A 306 -10.27 -1.15 -32.71
CA SER A 306 -9.05 -0.99 -31.91
C SER A 306 -8.36 -2.33 -31.76
N LEU A 307 -7.08 -2.38 -32.13
CA LEU A 307 -6.20 -3.53 -31.96
C LEU A 307 -5.04 -3.13 -31.06
N ASN A 308 -4.82 -3.89 -29.97
CA ASN A 308 -3.74 -3.67 -29.05
C ASN A 308 -2.97 -4.97 -28.80
N LEU A 309 -1.67 -4.93 -29.05
CA LEU A 309 -0.73 -5.99 -28.72
C LEU A 309 0.19 -5.50 -27.61
N PHE A 310 0.37 -6.30 -26.56
CA PHE A 310 1.25 -5.93 -25.46
C PHE A 310 2.09 -7.10 -25.00
N LYS A 311 3.27 -6.77 -24.47
CA LYS A 311 4.16 -7.70 -23.77
C LYS A 311 4.59 -7.07 -22.46
N ARG A 312 4.44 -7.81 -21.35
CA ARG A 312 4.94 -7.43 -20.04
C ARG A 312 5.94 -8.48 -19.57
N THR A 313 7.09 -8.01 -19.09
CA THR A 313 8.13 -8.88 -18.48
C THR A 313 8.49 -8.29 -17.11
N THR A 314 8.34 -9.06 -16.05
CA THR A 314 8.76 -8.65 -14.71
C THR A 314 10.10 -9.28 -14.36
N LYS A 315 11.04 -8.49 -13.84
CA LYS A 315 12.38 -8.88 -13.38
C LYS A 315 12.54 -8.51 -11.91
N ASP A 316 13.44 -9.21 -11.23
CA ASP A 316 13.78 -8.99 -9.82
C ASP A 316 12.50 -9.04 -8.94
N LEU A 317 11.71 -10.10 -9.10
CA LEU A 317 10.45 -10.29 -8.40
C LEU A 317 10.69 -10.33 -6.89
N LEU A 318 9.93 -9.51 -6.15
CA LEU A 318 9.97 -9.49 -4.70
C LEU A 318 9.12 -10.63 -4.14
N PHE A 319 9.78 -11.57 -3.51
CA PHE A 319 9.16 -12.76 -2.96
C PHE A 319 9.80 -13.13 -1.61
N VAL A 320 8.98 -13.56 -0.65
CA VAL A 320 9.45 -14.09 0.64
C VAL A 320 9.55 -15.60 0.51
N TYR A 321 10.70 -16.15 0.88
CA TYR A 321 10.92 -17.59 0.92
C TYR A 321 11.63 -17.98 2.21
N ASN A 322 11.38 -19.21 2.65
CA ASN A 322 12.03 -19.75 3.84
C ASN A 322 13.50 -20.02 3.58
N ALA A 323 14.36 -19.38 4.34
CA ALA A 323 15.80 -19.54 4.22
C ALA A 323 16.28 -20.86 4.86
N ILE A 324 17.34 -21.46 4.30
CA ILE A 324 18.00 -22.64 4.88
C ILE A 324 18.78 -22.19 6.12
N LYS A 325 18.55 -22.86 7.23
CA LYS A 325 19.26 -22.62 8.52
C LYS A 325 20.34 -23.68 8.75
N PRO A 326 21.51 -23.34 9.33
CA PRO A 326 22.25 -22.08 9.29
C PRO A 326 22.86 -21.87 7.90
N PRO A 327 23.36 -20.67 7.51
CA PRO A 327 23.81 -19.58 8.41
C PRO A 327 22.76 -18.49 8.64
N MET A 328 21.57 -18.59 8.04
CA MET A 328 20.53 -17.58 8.23
C MET A 328 19.74 -17.83 9.51
N ILE A 329 19.37 -16.76 10.20
CA ILE A 329 18.71 -16.84 11.51
C ILE A 329 17.19 -16.89 11.35
N HIS A 330 16.66 -16.21 10.33
CA HIS A 330 15.24 -16.11 10.02
C HIS A 330 14.97 -16.22 8.52
N ASP A 331 13.73 -16.52 8.16
CA ASP A 331 13.25 -16.46 6.80
C ASP A 331 13.16 -14.99 6.33
N ASN A 332 13.47 -14.74 5.07
CA ASN A 332 13.46 -13.40 4.46
C ASN A 332 12.31 -13.24 3.45
#